data_0b5162f914e23127f8a45e197e065f6e
#
_entry.id   0b5162f914e23127f8a45e197e065f6e
#
_cell.length_a   1.000
_cell.length_b   1.000
_cell.length_c   1.000
_cell.angle_alpha   90.00
_cell.angle_beta   90.00
_cell.angle_gamma   90.00
#
_symmetry.space_group_name_H-M   'P 1'
#
loop_
_entity.id
_entity.type
_entity.pdbx_description
1 polymer ?
#
loop_
_entity_poly.entity_id
_entity_poly.type
_entity_poly.pdbx_seq_one_letter_code
_entity_poly.pdbx_strand_id
1 'polypeptide(L)'
;MGFSDTIIGKADELYAQVTKGQIYRGNSRKAIVFACIFHAYKLAGNHQTPENLIKLFGLDRKNGLKGLKIVNVNAPKDSQIHTSYITPEHLVNDIMDKFKASPAQKAEVIELYDKIKNKSSKLNRSRPQSVAAALTYYWILNKNINISIKDFAKKADLSELTINKNTKEVALVLGTPNLI
;
A
#
# COMPACT_ATOMS: atom_id res chain seq x y z
N MET A 1 10.54 6.04 17.49
CA MET A 1 9.68 4.92 17.03
C MET A 1 10.57 3.72 16.80
N GLY A 2 10.36 2.65 17.57
CA GLY A 2 11.09 1.39 17.37
C GLY A 2 10.33 0.51 16.37
N PHE A 3 11.04 -0.16 15.50
CA PHE A 3 10.49 -1.27 14.74
C PHE A 3 10.33 -2.49 15.66
N SER A 4 9.34 -3.36 15.42
CA SER A 4 9.21 -4.60 16.20
C SER A 4 10.36 -5.56 15.88
N ASP A 5 10.75 -6.37 16.87
CA ASP A 5 11.82 -7.36 16.72
C ASP A 5 11.58 -8.33 15.56
N THR A 6 10.32 -8.68 15.31
CA THR A 6 9.94 -9.51 14.16
C THR A 6 10.26 -8.85 12.82
N ILE A 7 10.00 -7.53 12.70
CA ILE A 7 10.32 -6.77 11.47
C ILE A 7 11.81 -6.63 11.31
N ILE A 8 12.54 -6.34 12.41
CA ILE A 8 13.99 -6.23 12.39
C ILE A 8 14.61 -7.56 11.96
N GLY A 9 14.22 -8.68 12.58
CA GLY A 9 14.76 -10.00 12.25
C GLY A 9 14.58 -10.36 10.77
N LYS A 10 13.36 -10.19 10.23
CA LYS A 10 13.11 -10.42 8.78
C LYS A 10 13.92 -9.48 7.88
N ALA A 11 14.09 -8.24 8.29
CA ALA A 11 14.88 -7.27 7.51
C ALA A 11 16.37 -7.60 7.53
N ASP A 12 16.90 -8.07 8.65
CA ASP A 12 18.31 -8.48 8.79
C ASP A 12 18.61 -9.73 7.94
N GLU A 13 17.73 -10.73 7.94
CA GLU A 13 17.84 -11.90 7.07
C GLU A 13 17.88 -11.48 5.61
N LEU A 14 16.97 -10.61 5.19
CA LEU A 14 16.91 -10.12 3.82
C LEU A 14 18.13 -9.28 3.47
N TYR A 15 18.63 -8.46 4.41
CA TYR A 15 19.83 -7.66 4.23
C TYR A 15 21.05 -8.55 3.98
N ALA A 16 21.24 -9.60 4.75
CA ALA A 16 22.33 -10.57 4.58
C ALA A 16 22.26 -11.26 3.19
N GLN A 17 21.07 -11.70 2.79
CA GLN A 17 20.82 -12.33 1.49
C GLN A 17 21.14 -11.40 0.31
N VAL A 18 20.76 -10.12 0.42
CA VAL A 18 20.90 -9.13 -0.65
C VAL A 18 22.34 -8.63 -0.78
N THR A 19 22.99 -8.41 0.35
CA THR A 19 24.36 -7.85 0.37
C THR A 19 25.45 -8.89 0.12
N LYS A 20 25.17 -10.16 0.44
CA LYS A 20 26.15 -11.27 0.27
C LYS A 20 27.53 -10.95 0.86
N GLY A 21 27.56 -10.27 2.02
CA GLY A 21 28.78 -9.86 2.67
C GLY A 21 29.43 -8.58 2.13
N GLN A 22 28.87 -7.96 1.09
CA GLN A 22 29.34 -6.66 0.60
C GLN A 22 29.06 -5.54 1.62
N ILE A 23 30.02 -4.64 1.78
CA ILE A 23 29.91 -3.51 2.70
C ILE A 23 29.38 -2.30 1.95
N TYR A 24 28.17 -1.85 2.34
CA TYR A 24 27.59 -0.60 1.87
C TYR A 24 27.74 0.50 2.93
N ARG A 25 27.96 1.74 2.51
CA ARG A 25 28.16 2.89 3.40
C ARG A 25 27.24 4.05 3.05
N GLY A 26 27.05 4.99 3.99
CA GLY A 26 26.29 6.22 3.78
C GLY A 26 24.85 5.96 3.31
N ASN A 27 24.39 6.78 2.35
CA ASN A 27 23.03 6.70 1.82
C ASN A 27 22.72 5.38 1.11
N SER A 28 23.72 4.69 0.54
CA SER A 28 23.49 3.38 -0.10
C SER A 28 23.13 2.33 0.95
N ARG A 29 23.81 2.30 2.11
CA ARG A 29 23.45 1.42 3.22
C ARG A 29 22.05 1.75 3.76
N LYS A 30 21.78 3.03 4.02
CA LYS A 30 20.44 3.49 4.46
C LYS A 30 19.34 3.06 3.51
N ALA A 31 19.56 3.20 2.21
CA ALA A 31 18.59 2.84 1.19
C ALA A 31 18.30 1.34 1.15
N ILE A 32 19.33 0.48 1.31
CA ILE A 32 19.14 -0.97 1.36
C ILE A 32 18.42 -1.37 2.65
N VAL A 33 18.81 -0.81 3.81
CA VAL A 33 18.13 -1.08 5.09
C VAL A 33 16.67 -0.67 5.03
N PHE A 34 16.37 0.53 4.52
CA PHE A 34 14.99 0.97 4.26
C PHE A 34 14.22 -0.04 3.42
N ALA A 35 14.80 -0.50 2.31
CA ALA A 35 14.12 -1.43 1.41
C ALA A 35 13.89 -2.81 2.07
N CYS A 36 14.83 -3.30 2.87
CA CYS A 36 14.66 -4.53 3.65
C CYS A 36 13.54 -4.39 4.68
N ILE A 37 13.46 -3.28 5.41
CA ILE A 37 12.37 -2.98 6.35
C ILE A 37 11.02 -2.90 5.62
N PHE A 38 10.98 -2.23 4.46
CA PHE A 38 9.76 -2.16 3.63
C PHE A 38 9.26 -3.55 3.25
N HIS A 39 10.14 -4.41 2.77
CA HIS A 39 9.78 -5.78 2.41
C HIS A 39 9.42 -6.63 3.64
N ALA A 40 10.09 -6.44 4.78
CA ALA A 40 9.75 -7.11 6.03
C ALA A 40 8.33 -6.78 6.49
N TYR A 41 7.92 -5.52 6.41
CA TYR A 41 6.53 -5.10 6.65
C TYR A 41 5.56 -5.76 5.69
N LYS A 42 5.88 -5.77 4.41
CA LYS A 42 5.07 -6.41 3.37
C LYS A 42 4.86 -7.91 3.65
N LEU A 43 5.92 -8.63 4.02
CA LEU A 43 5.89 -10.05 4.36
C LEU A 43 5.16 -10.34 5.68
N ALA A 44 5.12 -9.39 6.59
CA ALA A 44 4.38 -9.48 7.85
C ALA A 44 2.88 -9.14 7.70
N GLY A 45 2.42 -8.78 6.48
CA GLY A 45 1.04 -8.36 6.25
C GLY A 45 0.69 -6.96 6.79
N ASN A 46 1.69 -6.21 7.26
CA ASN A 46 1.53 -4.83 7.74
C ASN A 46 2.11 -3.87 6.69
N HIS A 47 1.26 -3.42 5.77
CA HIS A 47 1.72 -2.68 4.61
C HIS A 47 2.00 -1.21 4.94
N GLN A 48 3.25 -0.83 4.77
CA GLN A 48 3.68 0.57 4.84
C GLN A 48 3.86 1.15 3.43
N THR A 49 3.56 2.44 3.27
CA THR A 49 3.87 3.11 2.00
C THR A 49 5.38 3.38 1.91
N PRO A 50 5.99 3.20 0.73
CA PRO A 50 7.41 3.52 0.55
C PRO A 50 7.73 4.96 0.93
N GLU A 51 6.84 5.90 0.62
CA GLU A 51 6.99 7.32 0.88
C GLU A 51 7.14 7.62 2.39
N ASN A 52 6.31 6.98 3.22
CA ASN A 52 6.37 7.16 4.67
C ASN A 52 7.69 6.64 5.26
N LEU A 53 8.12 5.46 4.81
CA LEU A 53 9.40 4.90 5.27
C LEU A 53 10.59 5.67 4.73
N ILE A 54 10.58 6.15 3.48
CA ILE A 54 11.62 7.00 2.90
C ILE A 54 11.83 8.24 3.79
N LYS A 55 10.73 8.90 4.17
CA LYS A 55 10.78 10.07 5.08
C LYS A 55 11.34 9.69 6.45
N LEU A 56 10.90 8.57 7.02
CA LEU A 56 11.37 8.09 8.34
C LEU A 56 12.88 7.83 8.35
N PHE A 57 13.43 7.30 7.27
CA PHE A 57 14.87 7.06 7.11
C PHE A 57 15.65 8.31 6.70
N GLY A 58 15.01 9.47 6.52
CA GLY A 58 15.66 10.69 6.06
C GLY A 58 16.33 10.53 4.69
N LEU A 59 15.71 9.77 3.80
CA LEU A 59 16.15 9.57 2.42
C LEU A 59 15.36 10.45 1.48
N ASP A 60 15.98 10.85 0.37
CA ASP A 60 15.24 11.36 -0.78
C ASP A 60 14.58 10.21 -1.57
N ARG A 61 13.59 10.56 -2.38
CA ARG A 61 12.84 9.58 -3.17
C ARG A 61 13.74 8.77 -4.12
N LYS A 62 14.74 9.41 -4.74
CA LYS A 62 15.66 8.78 -5.68
C LYS A 62 16.48 7.68 -4.99
N ASN A 63 17.05 7.98 -3.83
CA ASN A 63 17.81 7.01 -3.06
C ASN A 63 16.91 5.89 -2.50
N GLY A 64 15.70 6.20 -2.05
CA GLY A 64 14.73 5.18 -1.64
C GLY A 64 14.40 4.20 -2.77
N LEU A 65 14.04 4.70 -3.95
CA LEU A 65 13.75 3.86 -5.13
C LEU A 65 14.97 3.04 -5.57
N LYS A 66 16.19 3.60 -5.47
CA LYS A 66 17.43 2.88 -5.73
C LYS A 66 17.61 1.71 -4.76
N GLY A 67 17.33 1.91 -3.47
CA GLY A 67 17.37 0.84 -2.47
C GLY A 67 16.40 -0.28 -2.78
N LEU A 68 15.14 0.01 -3.11
CA LEU A 68 14.15 -0.98 -3.52
C LEU A 68 14.61 -1.76 -4.75
N LYS A 69 15.18 -1.09 -5.76
CA LYS A 69 15.73 -1.75 -6.95
C LYS A 69 16.88 -2.71 -6.59
N ILE A 70 17.82 -2.27 -5.74
CA ILE A 70 18.95 -3.11 -5.31
C ILE A 70 18.44 -4.38 -4.61
N VAL A 71 17.50 -4.24 -3.67
CA VAL A 71 16.94 -5.39 -2.94
C VAL A 71 16.21 -6.32 -3.90
N ASN A 72 15.35 -5.81 -4.77
CA ASN A 72 14.62 -6.64 -5.74
C ASN A 72 15.52 -7.40 -6.71
N VAL A 73 16.62 -6.80 -7.14
CA VAL A 73 17.55 -7.44 -8.10
C VAL A 73 18.45 -8.48 -7.42
N ASN A 74 18.88 -8.23 -6.20
CA ASN A 74 19.85 -9.08 -5.51
C ASN A 74 19.22 -10.13 -4.58
N ALA A 75 17.93 -10.02 -4.27
CA ALA A 75 17.23 -11.05 -3.52
C ALA A 75 17.20 -12.38 -4.28
N PRO A 76 17.26 -13.52 -3.58
CA PRO A 76 17.12 -14.84 -4.19
C PRO A 76 15.86 -14.93 -5.06
N LYS A 77 15.91 -15.67 -6.18
CA LYS A 77 14.77 -15.80 -7.11
C LYS A 77 13.53 -16.42 -6.47
N ASP A 78 13.73 -17.30 -5.50
CA ASP A 78 12.71 -17.97 -4.68
C ASP A 78 12.27 -17.16 -3.47
N SER A 79 12.82 -15.96 -3.29
CA SER A 79 12.45 -15.08 -2.16
C SER A 79 10.98 -14.69 -2.22
N GLN A 80 10.33 -14.77 -1.07
CA GLN A 80 8.93 -14.37 -0.88
C GLN A 80 8.65 -12.91 -1.26
N ILE A 81 9.66 -12.04 -1.32
CA ILE A 81 9.48 -10.65 -1.76
C ILE A 81 9.00 -10.54 -3.21
N HIS A 82 9.31 -11.53 -4.06
CA HIS A 82 8.89 -11.56 -5.47
C HIS A 82 7.47 -12.08 -5.65
N THR A 83 6.99 -12.92 -4.74
CA THR A 83 5.66 -13.55 -4.81
C THR A 83 4.61 -12.85 -3.95
N SER A 84 5.04 -12.02 -3.00
CA SER A 84 4.15 -11.27 -2.12
C SER A 84 3.63 -10.02 -2.84
N TYR A 85 2.32 -9.99 -3.11
CA TYR A 85 1.64 -8.84 -3.71
C TYR A 85 0.76 -8.13 -2.68
N ILE A 86 0.77 -6.80 -2.72
CA ILE A 86 -0.17 -5.99 -1.95
C ILE A 86 -1.48 -5.94 -2.75
N THR A 87 -2.53 -6.50 -2.19
CA THR A 87 -3.87 -6.44 -2.80
C THR A 87 -4.66 -5.23 -2.28
N PRO A 88 -5.68 -4.76 -3.02
CA PRO A 88 -6.57 -3.71 -2.52
C PRO A 88 -7.24 -4.06 -1.20
N GLU A 89 -7.54 -5.34 -0.93
CA GLU A 89 -8.16 -5.81 0.33
C GLU A 89 -7.31 -5.44 1.56
N HIS A 90 -6.00 -5.67 1.51
CA HIS A 90 -5.09 -5.31 2.59
C HIS A 90 -5.13 -3.80 2.86
N LEU A 91 -5.09 -3.01 1.79
CA LEU A 91 -5.06 -1.56 1.87
C LEU A 91 -6.40 -0.95 2.27
N VAL A 92 -7.53 -1.62 2.01
CA VAL A 92 -8.85 -1.23 2.52
C VAL A 92 -8.82 -1.21 4.04
N ASN A 93 -8.31 -2.26 4.68
CA ASN A 93 -8.21 -2.31 6.13
C ASN A 93 -7.38 -1.14 6.68
N ASP A 94 -6.21 -0.89 6.10
CA ASP A 94 -5.32 0.21 6.52
C ASP A 94 -5.98 1.60 6.37
N ILE A 95 -6.71 1.80 5.28
CA ILE A 95 -7.43 3.07 5.05
C ILE A 95 -8.58 3.20 6.06
N MET A 96 -9.38 2.16 6.23
CA MET A 96 -10.56 2.21 7.10
C MET A 96 -10.19 2.31 8.58
N ASP A 97 -9.03 1.80 9.00
CA ASP A 97 -8.50 2.01 10.36
C ASP A 97 -8.24 3.48 10.67
N LYS A 98 -7.80 4.27 9.69
CA LYS A 98 -7.63 5.71 9.85
C LYS A 98 -8.96 6.44 10.13
N PHE A 99 -10.07 5.82 9.78
CA PHE A 99 -11.43 6.30 10.05
C PHE A 99 -12.10 5.60 11.23
N LYS A 100 -11.37 4.75 11.96
CA LYS A 100 -11.88 3.98 13.11
C LYS A 100 -13.08 3.08 12.74
N ALA A 101 -13.08 2.53 11.54
CA ALA A 101 -14.15 1.66 11.06
C ALA A 101 -14.18 0.33 11.83
N SER A 102 -15.38 -0.19 12.04
CA SER A 102 -15.57 -1.50 12.66
C SER A 102 -15.18 -2.66 11.72
N PRO A 103 -14.90 -3.85 12.24
CA PRO A 103 -14.65 -5.03 11.41
C PRO A 103 -15.78 -5.33 10.42
N ALA A 104 -17.04 -5.12 10.82
CA ALA A 104 -18.20 -5.31 9.95
C ALA A 104 -18.18 -4.34 8.75
N GLN A 105 -17.86 -3.06 8.99
CA GLN A 105 -17.73 -2.06 7.94
C GLN A 105 -16.59 -2.39 6.96
N LYS A 106 -15.47 -2.89 7.47
CA LYS A 106 -14.36 -3.35 6.62
C LYS A 106 -14.77 -4.52 5.73
N ALA A 107 -15.50 -5.49 6.30
CA ALA A 107 -16.02 -6.63 5.55
C ALA A 107 -16.94 -6.19 4.39
N GLU A 108 -17.82 -5.21 4.61
CA GLU A 108 -18.68 -4.66 3.55
C GLU A 108 -17.86 -4.10 2.37
N VAL A 109 -16.76 -3.39 2.65
CA VAL A 109 -15.91 -2.83 1.58
C VAL A 109 -15.13 -3.93 0.85
N ILE A 110 -14.71 -4.98 1.57
CA ILE A 110 -14.05 -6.15 0.97
C ILE A 110 -15.01 -6.90 0.04
N GLU A 111 -16.27 -7.07 0.43
CA GLU A 111 -17.30 -7.65 -0.46
C GLU A 111 -17.51 -6.83 -1.74
N LEU A 112 -17.42 -5.50 -1.65
CA LEU A 112 -17.46 -4.64 -2.84
C LEU A 112 -16.26 -4.89 -3.75
N TYR A 113 -15.08 -5.13 -3.17
CA TYR A 113 -13.90 -5.50 -3.96
C TYR A 113 -14.12 -6.80 -4.72
N ASP A 114 -14.66 -7.83 -4.10
CA ASP A 114 -14.95 -9.10 -4.76
C ASP A 114 -15.93 -8.94 -5.93
N LYS A 115 -16.88 -8.03 -5.79
CA LYS A 115 -17.85 -7.72 -6.86
C LYS A 115 -17.21 -7.01 -8.06
N ILE A 116 -16.14 -6.24 -7.88
CA ILE A 116 -15.48 -5.49 -8.97
C ILE A 116 -14.20 -6.13 -9.49
N LYS A 117 -13.65 -7.09 -8.76
CA LYS A 117 -12.41 -7.79 -9.10
C LYS A 117 -12.45 -8.33 -10.53
N ASN A 118 -11.46 -7.98 -11.31
CA ASN A 118 -11.32 -8.34 -12.72
C ASN A 118 -12.44 -7.86 -13.68
N LYS A 119 -13.33 -6.96 -13.24
CA LYS A 119 -14.43 -6.47 -14.08
C LYS A 119 -14.12 -5.15 -14.82
N SER A 120 -13.04 -4.46 -14.46
CA SER A 120 -12.61 -3.24 -15.14
C SER A 120 -11.12 -3.27 -15.45
N SER A 121 -10.78 -3.09 -16.73
CA SER A 121 -9.38 -2.97 -17.16
C SER A 121 -8.70 -1.72 -16.60
N LYS A 122 -9.47 -0.66 -16.33
CA LYS A 122 -8.94 0.58 -15.72
C LYS A 122 -8.58 0.35 -14.26
N LEU A 123 -9.45 -0.32 -13.49
CA LEU A 123 -9.17 -0.64 -12.08
C LEU A 123 -8.01 -1.64 -11.96
N ASN A 124 -7.94 -2.64 -12.84
CA ASN A 124 -6.86 -3.63 -12.84
C ASN A 124 -5.48 -3.02 -13.15
N ARG A 125 -5.42 -1.91 -13.90
CA ARG A 125 -4.19 -1.16 -14.17
C ARG A 125 -3.89 -0.08 -13.13
N SER A 126 -4.83 0.22 -12.26
CA SER A 126 -4.66 1.22 -11.20
C SER A 126 -3.82 0.66 -10.06
N ARG A 127 -3.14 1.56 -9.34
CA ARG A 127 -2.38 1.18 -8.14
C ARG A 127 -3.35 0.59 -7.10
N PRO A 128 -2.98 -0.49 -6.39
CA PRO A 128 -3.84 -1.11 -5.36
C PRO A 128 -4.36 -0.10 -4.33
N GLN A 129 -3.53 0.85 -3.89
CA GLN A 129 -3.92 1.92 -2.98
C GLN A 129 -5.04 2.81 -3.55
N SER A 130 -4.98 3.13 -4.85
CA SER A 130 -6.00 3.94 -5.50
C SER A 130 -7.33 3.20 -5.62
N VAL A 131 -7.28 1.89 -5.84
CA VAL A 131 -8.49 1.03 -5.89
C VAL A 131 -9.10 0.89 -4.50
N ALA A 132 -8.29 0.63 -3.47
CA ALA A 132 -8.74 0.53 -2.08
C ALA A 132 -9.39 1.83 -1.59
N ALA A 133 -8.77 2.99 -1.89
CA ALA A 133 -9.34 4.29 -1.56
C ALA A 133 -10.66 4.55 -2.30
N ALA A 134 -10.74 4.19 -3.58
CA ALA A 134 -11.96 4.35 -4.36
C ALA A 134 -13.11 3.50 -3.84
N LEU A 135 -12.85 2.25 -3.45
CA LEU A 135 -13.84 1.36 -2.84
C LEU A 135 -14.34 1.91 -1.52
N THR A 136 -13.42 2.33 -0.65
CA THR A 136 -13.76 2.91 0.66
C THR A 136 -14.58 4.19 0.48
N TYR A 137 -14.18 5.08 -0.45
CA TYR A 137 -14.91 6.32 -0.69
C TYR A 137 -16.29 6.07 -1.33
N TYR A 138 -16.39 5.11 -2.26
CA TYR A 138 -17.68 4.66 -2.81
C TYR A 138 -18.61 4.16 -1.70
N TRP A 139 -18.10 3.34 -0.78
CA TRP A 139 -18.86 2.84 0.36
C TRP A 139 -19.34 3.99 1.28
N ILE A 140 -18.47 4.98 1.54
CA ILE A 140 -18.82 6.21 2.30
C ILE A 140 -20.00 6.93 1.65
N LEU A 141 -19.96 7.14 0.33
CA LEU A 141 -21.03 7.78 -0.42
C LEU A 141 -22.33 6.96 -0.40
N ASN A 142 -22.23 5.67 -0.62
CA ASN A 142 -23.37 4.76 -0.62
C ASN A 142 -24.08 4.65 0.73
N LYS A 143 -23.35 4.81 1.83
CA LYS A 143 -23.87 4.84 3.21
C LYS A 143 -24.27 6.24 3.68
N ASN A 144 -24.16 7.25 2.83
CA ASN A 144 -24.42 8.67 3.18
C ASN A 144 -23.62 9.14 4.42
N ILE A 145 -22.38 8.65 4.56
CA ILE A 145 -21.51 9.06 5.67
C ILE A 145 -20.95 10.45 5.36
N ASN A 146 -21.08 11.38 6.28
CA ASN A 146 -20.66 12.76 6.08
C ASN A 146 -19.14 12.92 6.24
N ILE A 147 -18.39 12.53 5.21
CA ILE A 147 -16.94 12.73 5.08
C ILE A 147 -16.66 13.42 3.74
N SER A 148 -16.06 14.62 3.79
CA SER A 148 -15.70 15.33 2.57
C SER A 148 -14.61 14.59 1.81
N ILE A 149 -14.62 14.69 0.46
CA ILE A 149 -13.56 14.11 -0.36
C ILE A 149 -12.18 14.68 0.02
N LYS A 150 -12.11 15.94 0.40
CA LYS A 150 -10.87 16.61 0.82
C LYS A 150 -10.29 15.98 2.09
N ASP A 151 -11.12 15.74 3.10
CA ASP A 151 -10.69 15.10 4.35
C ASP A 151 -10.33 13.63 4.12
N PHE A 152 -11.10 12.95 3.29
CA PHE A 152 -10.80 11.58 2.90
C PHE A 152 -9.45 11.48 2.16
N ALA A 153 -9.23 12.32 1.15
CA ALA A 153 -8.01 12.36 0.36
C ALA A 153 -6.76 12.61 1.22
N LYS A 154 -6.87 13.54 2.17
CA LYS A 154 -5.79 13.82 3.13
C LYS A 154 -5.43 12.61 3.99
N LYS A 155 -6.44 11.87 4.49
CA LYS A 155 -6.21 10.67 5.29
C LYS A 155 -5.72 9.48 4.47
N ALA A 156 -6.22 9.33 3.23
CA ALA A 156 -5.82 8.27 2.32
C ALA A 156 -4.44 8.51 1.67
N ASP A 157 -3.86 9.71 1.82
CA ASP A 157 -2.61 10.15 1.20
C ASP A 157 -2.64 10.03 -0.34
N LEU A 158 -3.77 10.48 -0.92
CA LEU A 158 -4.02 10.49 -2.37
C LEU A 158 -4.65 11.81 -2.80
N SER A 159 -4.52 12.14 -4.09
CA SER A 159 -5.20 13.32 -4.64
C SER A 159 -6.71 13.06 -4.80
N GLU A 160 -7.52 14.09 -4.59
CA GLU A 160 -8.98 14.06 -4.82
C GLU A 160 -9.31 13.60 -6.25
N LEU A 161 -8.53 14.06 -7.24
CA LEU A 161 -8.69 13.66 -8.63
C LEU A 161 -8.54 12.15 -8.84
N THR A 162 -7.52 11.55 -8.19
CA THR A 162 -7.27 10.11 -8.27
C THR A 162 -8.42 9.33 -7.65
N ILE A 163 -8.91 9.76 -6.48
CA ILE A 163 -10.02 9.13 -5.78
C ILE A 163 -11.27 9.22 -6.64
N ASN A 164 -11.68 10.43 -7.06
CA ASN A 164 -12.88 10.64 -7.87
C ASN A 164 -12.87 9.81 -9.16
N LYS A 165 -11.75 9.82 -9.89
CA LYS A 165 -11.62 9.06 -11.14
C LYS A 165 -11.86 7.56 -10.93
N ASN A 166 -11.24 6.97 -9.90
CA ASN A 166 -11.38 5.55 -9.64
C ASN A 166 -12.73 5.22 -9.00
N THR A 167 -13.30 6.10 -8.15
CA THR A 167 -14.63 5.91 -7.56
C THR A 167 -15.72 5.92 -8.62
N LYS A 168 -15.64 6.79 -9.63
CA LYS A 168 -16.54 6.77 -10.80
C LYS A 168 -16.48 5.43 -11.54
N GLU A 169 -15.29 4.88 -11.70
CA GLU A 169 -15.14 3.57 -12.34
C GLU A 169 -15.73 2.44 -11.48
N VAL A 170 -15.55 2.48 -10.15
CA VAL A 170 -16.19 1.54 -9.21
C VAL A 170 -17.71 1.63 -9.33
N ALA A 171 -18.28 2.84 -9.33
CA ALA A 171 -19.73 3.07 -9.47
C ALA A 171 -20.27 2.54 -10.79
N LEU A 172 -19.55 2.73 -11.90
CA LEU A 172 -19.91 2.17 -13.20
C LEU A 172 -19.96 0.64 -13.17
N VAL A 173 -18.96 -0.01 -12.61
CA VAL A 173 -18.90 -1.49 -12.51
C VAL A 173 -20.00 -2.04 -11.62
N LEU A 174 -20.37 -1.31 -10.56
CA LEU A 174 -21.44 -1.70 -9.63
C LEU A 174 -22.86 -1.30 -10.11
N GLY A 175 -22.98 -0.64 -11.27
CA GLY A 175 -24.26 -0.25 -11.84
C GLY A 175 -24.94 0.95 -11.17
N THR A 176 -24.17 1.79 -10.46
CA THR A 176 -24.66 2.97 -9.73
C THR A 176 -23.94 4.27 -10.16
N PRO A 177 -23.90 4.60 -11.46
CA PRO A 177 -23.13 5.77 -11.94
C PRO A 177 -23.61 7.11 -11.38
N ASN A 178 -24.86 7.19 -10.96
CA ASN A 178 -25.48 8.41 -10.44
C ASN A 178 -25.18 8.71 -8.98
N LEU A 179 -24.39 7.87 -8.31
CA LEU A 179 -24.01 8.07 -6.89
C LEU A 179 -22.92 9.13 -6.73
N ILE A 180 -22.24 9.52 -7.83
CA ILE A 180 -21.04 10.38 -7.81
C ILE A 180 -21.23 11.57 -8.73
#